data_b85bee863a9284662e1f1d1d56e81ded
#
_entry.id   b85bee863a9284662e1f1d1d56e81ded
#
_cell.length_a   1.000
_cell.length_b   1.000
_cell.length_c   1.000
_cell.angle_alpha   90.00
_cell.angle_beta   90.00
_cell.angle_gamma   90.00
#
_symmetry.space_group_name_H-M   'P 1'
#
loop_
_entity.id
_entity.type
_entity.pdbx_description
1 polymer ?
#
loop_
_entity_poly.entity_id
_entity_poly.type
_entity_poly.pdbx_seq_one_letter_code
_entity_poly.pdbx_strand_id
1 'polypeptide(L)'
;MRAELKVHLKRALAAHPLVALWFAGLRARVLGLIALPYRLRFLAKASVPWSVKLIGIHRIAIGGNTVIGARSWLNVNDHTSSGYALRIGDHCFIGIDNFFSVGQAIAIGDYVLTTKDCAFIGAGHTYDDPFVPYTSAGVSAGGNIVVGANCFFGIGAKVIGNLTIGHGSVIGAGAVVQADVPPFSLVVGAPARIIKRYDFAKCEWVRWPADDYTDGPSEDIYLRQLKAKHGAPVHHISAAGGAGYDVA
;
A
#
# COMPACT_ATOMS: atom_id res chain seq x y z
N MET A 1 22.83 6.53 -31.25
CA MET A 1 22.35 5.24 -31.87
C MET A 1 21.17 4.61 -31.10
N ARG A 2 21.27 4.18 -29.79
CA ARG A 2 20.12 3.56 -29.08
C ARG A 2 18.95 4.53 -28.82
N ALA A 3 19.21 5.81 -28.56
CA ALA A 3 18.16 6.80 -28.28
C ALA A 3 17.41 7.20 -29.57
N GLU A 4 18.09 7.40 -30.65
CA GLU A 4 17.52 7.74 -31.95
C GLU A 4 16.66 6.60 -32.50
N LEU A 5 17.13 5.35 -32.36
CA LEU A 5 16.35 4.17 -32.73
C LEU A 5 15.04 4.07 -31.96
N LYS A 6 15.06 4.41 -30.66
CA LYS A 6 13.82 4.47 -29.84
C LYS A 6 12.84 5.53 -30.32
N VAL A 7 13.33 6.70 -30.75
CA VAL A 7 12.49 7.79 -31.27
C VAL A 7 11.89 7.41 -32.62
N HIS A 8 12.68 6.83 -33.52
CA HIS A 8 12.18 6.36 -34.82
C HIS A 8 11.15 5.24 -34.68
N LEU A 9 11.38 4.28 -33.76
CA LEU A 9 10.45 3.20 -33.50
C LEU A 9 9.12 3.74 -32.91
N LYS A 10 9.18 4.71 -32.00
CA LYS A 10 7.96 5.37 -31.44
C LYS A 10 7.18 6.09 -32.54
N ARG A 11 7.84 6.80 -33.45
CA ARG A 11 7.17 7.48 -34.60
C ARG A 11 6.56 6.47 -35.59
N ALA A 12 7.26 5.40 -35.92
CA ALA A 12 6.73 4.34 -36.78
C ALA A 12 5.50 3.63 -36.15
N LEU A 13 5.54 3.34 -34.85
CA LEU A 13 4.40 2.75 -34.12
C LEU A 13 3.19 3.70 -34.03
N ALA A 14 3.44 5.01 -33.89
CA ALA A 14 2.37 6.01 -33.87
C ALA A 14 1.68 6.15 -35.24
N ALA A 15 2.40 5.90 -36.34
CA ALA A 15 1.83 5.95 -37.69
C ALA A 15 0.94 4.74 -38.03
N HIS A 16 1.03 3.64 -37.26
CA HIS A 16 0.29 2.40 -37.50
C HIS A 16 -0.36 1.89 -36.22
N PRO A 17 -1.55 2.42 -35.84
CA PRO A 17 -2.18 2.13 -34.56
C PRO A 17 -2.47 0.64 -34.32
N LEU A 18 -2.82 -0.13 -35.36
CA LEU A 18 -3.03 -1.58 -35.25
C LEU A 18 -1.73 -2.33 -34.91
N VAL A 19 -0.61 -1.91 -35.50
CA VAL A 19 0.70 -2.48 -35.20
C VAL A 19 1.13 -2.12 -33.78
N ALA A 20 0.87 -0.90 -33.33
CA ALA A 20 1.11 -0.47 -31.96
C ALA A 20 0.30 -1.29 -30.95
N LEU A 21 -0.98 -1.55 -31.22
CA LEU A 21 -1.84 -2.39 -30.40
C LEU A 21 -1.35 -3.85 -30.36
N TRP A 22 -0.91 -4.40 -31.49
CA TRP A 22 -0.34 -5.76 -31.54
C TRP A 22 0.94 -5.86 -30.71
N PHE A 23 1.87 -4.92 -30.85
CA PHE A 23 3.09 -4.86 -30.02
C PHE A 23 2.79 -4.65 -28.53
N ALA A 24 1.80 -3.82 -28.19
CA ALA A 24 1.36 -3.64 -26.81
C ALA A 24 0.79 -4.94 -26.23
N GLY A 25 -0.02 -5.66 -27.00
CA GLY A 25 -0.57 -6.97 -26.62
C GLY A 25 0.52 -8.04 -26.44
N LEU A 26 1.49 -8.11 -27.36
CA LEU A 26 2.62 -9.01 -27.24
C LEU A 26 3.49 -8.68 -26.00
N ARG A 27 3.79 -7.41 -25.79
CA ARG A 27 4.51 -6.93 -24.61
C ARG A 27 3.78 -7.30 -23.32
N ALA A 28 2.46 -7.13 -23.26
CA ALA A 28 1.65 -7.50 -22.08
C ALA A 28 1.72 -9.00 -21.80
N ARG A 29 1.66 -9.85 -22.84
CA ARG A 29 1.80 -11.32 -22.70
C ARG A 29 3.19 -11.72 -22.21
N VAL A 30 4.25 -11.16 -22.80
CA VAL A 30 5.64 -11.42 -22.37
C VAL A 30 5.86 -10.98 -20.93
N LEU A 31 5.40 -9.78 -20.54
CA LEU A 31 5.48 -9.31 -19.18
C LEU A 31 4.67 -10.19 -18.22
N GLY A 32 3.52 -10.71 -18.65
CA GLY A 32 2.72 -11.67 -17.89
C GLY A 32 3.48 -12.96 -17.62
N LEU A 33 4.16 -13.51 -18.63
CA LEU A 33 5.01 -14.70 -18.49
C LEU A 33 6.20 -14.46 -17.54
N ILE A 34 6.85 -13.31 -17.65
CA ILE A 34 7.96 -12.93 -16.76
C ILE A 34 7.46 -12.75 -15.31
N ALA A 35 6.26 -12.23 -15.14
CA ALA A 35 5.66 -12.02 -13.82
C ALA A 35 5.14 -13.33 -13.18
N LEU A 36 4.91 -14.38 -13.96
CA LEU A 36 4.31 -15.62 -13.48
C LEU A 36 5.07 -16.26 -12.30
N PRO A 37 6.40 -16.45 -12.33
CA PRO A 37 7.11 -17.07 -11.20
C PRO A 37 7.00 -16.21 -9.91
N TYR A 38 6.94 -14.89 -10.05
CA TYR A 38 6.72 -14.00 -8.89
C TYR A 38 5.30 -14.11 -8.35
N ARG A 39 4.30 -14.21 -9.22
CA ARG A 39 2.91 -14.45 -8.80
C ARG A 39 2.75 -15.82 -8.13
N LEU A 40 3.33 -16.86 -8.69
CA LEU A 40 3.31 -18.20 -8.09
C LEU A 40 3.94 -18.21 -6.68
N ARG A 41 4.99 -17.41 -6.47
CA ARG A 41 5.58 -17.25 -5.13
C ARG A 41 4.60 -16.66 -4.11
N PHE A 42 3.70 -15.76 -4.52
CA PHE A 42 2.68 -15.22 -3.63
C PHE A 42 1.60 -16.27 -3.33
N LEU A 43 1.14 -17.04 -4.32
CA LEU A 43 0.10 -18.06 -4.15
C LEU A 43 0.42 -19.09 -3.07
N ALA A 44 1.69 -19.33 -2.79
CA ALA A 44 2.10 -20.28 -1.75
C ALA A 44 1.76 -19.82 -0.32
N LYS A 45 1.49 -18.52 -0.11
CA LYS A 45 1.31 -17.95 1.22
C LYS A 45 0.34 -16.78 1.34
N ALA A 46 -0.08 -16.17 0.23
CA ALA A 46 -0.97 -15.01 0.20
C ALA A 46 -2.00 -15.13 -0.91
N SER A 47 -3.16 -14.52 -0.74
CA SER A 47 -4.19 -14.41 -1.79
C SER A 47 -3.99 -13.10 -2.57
N VAL A 48 -3.61 -13.21 -3.86
CA VAL A 48 -3.40 -12.05 -4.74
C VAL A 48 -4.12 -12.30 -6.07
N PRO A 49 -5.35 -11.82 -6.24
CA PRO A 49 -6.14 -12.00 -7.46
C PRO A 49 -5.44 -11.47 -8.71
N TRP A 50 -5.79 -12.04 -9.87
CA TRP A 50 -5.22 -11.62 -11.16
C TRP A 50 -5.57 -10.18 -11.53
N SER A 51 -6.66 -9.63 -11.03
CA SER A 51 -7.07 -8.23 -11.21
C SER A 51 -6.17 -7.23 -10.49
N VAL A 52 -5.31 -7.68 -9.56
CA VAL A 52 -4.32 -6.83 -8.89
C VAL A 52 -3.21 -6.46 -9.87
N LYS A 53 -3.01 -5.15 -10.08
CA LYS A 53 -1.95 -4.62 -10.93
C LYS A 53 -0.65 -4.52 -10.15
N LEU A 54 0.37 -5.24 -10.59
CA LEU A 54 1.69 -5.29 -9.97
C LEU A 54 2.73 -4.68 -10.92
N ILE A 55 3.35 -3.56 -10.53
CA ILE A 55 4.48 -2.95 -11.23
C ILE A 55 5.71 -3.08 -10.34
N GLY A 56 6.85 -3.52 -10.91
CA GLY A 56 8.06 -3.78 -10.13
C GLY A 56 7.91 -4.99 -9.18
N ILE A 57 7.22 -6.02 -9.63
CA ILE A 57 6.83 -7.20 -8.83
C ILE A 57 8.01 -7.87 -8.10
N HIS A 58 9.23 -7.80 -8.67
CA HIS A 58 10.44 -8.35 -8.06
C HIS A 58 10.86 -7.59 -6.79
N ARG A 59 10.37 -6.36 -6.61
CA ARG A 59 10.62 -5.50 -5.44
C ARG A 59 9.44 -5.47 -4.45
N ILE A 60 8.45 -6.34 -4.63
CA ILE A 60 7.27 -6.45 -3.76
C ILE A 60 7.40 -7.73 -2.92
N ALA A 61 7.25 -7.59 -1.61
CA ALA A 61 7.13 -8.69 -0.66
C ALA A 61 5.74 -8.66 -0.01
N ILE A 62 5.09 -9.82 0.05
CA ILE A 62 3.79 -10.00 0.71
C ILE A 62 3.94 -11.17 1.68
N GLY A 63 3.54 -10.95 2.91
CA GLY A 63 3.60 -11.91 4.01
C GLY A 63 2.58 -13.03 3.91
N GLY A 64 2.70 -13.99 4.83
CA GLY A 64 1.82 -15.16 4.91
C GLY A 64 0.40 -14.80 5.38
N ASN A 65 -0.60 -15.57 4.93
CA ASN A 65 -2.01 -15.38 5.27
C ASN A 65 -2.54 -13.97 4.99
N THR A 66 -1.91 -13.25 4.04
CA THR A 66 -2.32 -11.90 3.63
C THR A 66 -3.20 -11.97 2.40
N VAL A 67 -4.27 -11.19 2.40
CA VAL A 67 -5.22 -11.06 1.30
C VAL A 67 -5.08 -9.67 0.68
N ILE A 68 -4.91 -9.62 -0.63
CA ILE A 68 -4.94 -8.38 -1.41
C ILE A 68 -6.27 -8.35 -2.20
N GLY A 69 -7.05 -7.33 -1.97
CA GLY A 69 -8.35 -7.14 -2.65
C GLY A 69 -8.21 -6.84 -4.15
N ALA A 70 -9.23 -7.25 -4.89
CA ALA A 70 -9.30 -7.08 -6.33
C ALA A 70 -9.07 -5.63 -6.78
N ARG A 71 -8.54 -5.44 -7.99
CA ARG A 71 -8.26 -4.16 -8.65
C ARG A 71 -7.30 -3.24 -7.89
N SER A 72 -6.69 -3.70 -6.81
CA SER A 72 -5.63 -2.94 -6.14
C SER A 72 -4.42 -2.78 -7.05
N TRP A 73 -3.72 -1.65 -6.91
CA TRP A 73 -2.56 -1.34 -7.71
C TRP A 73 -1.34 -1.12 -6.82
N LEU A 74 -0.39 -2.05 -6.89
CA LEU A 74 0.89 -2.01 -6.18
C LEU A 74 1.96 -1.54 -7.17
N ASN A 75 2.37 -0.27 -7.06
CA ASN A 75 3.21 0.40 -8.04
C ASN A 75 4.58 0.75 -7.46
N VAL A 76 5.61 -0.02 -7.87
CA VAL A 76 7.02 0.26 -7.59
C VAL A 76 7.69 0.63 -8.90
N ASN A 77 7.93 1.92 -9.12
CA ASN A 77 8.49 2.43 -10.39
C ASN A 77 10.00 2.33 -10.47
N ASP A 78 10.71 2.32 -9.34
CA ASP A 78 12.15 2.10 -9.35
C ASP A 78 12.46 0.62 -9.54
N HIS A 79 13.03 0.30 -10.70
CA HIS A 79 13.43 -1.06 -11.09
C HIS A 79 14.94 -1.29 -10.99
N THR A 80 15.70 -0.28 -10.57
CA THR A 80 17.17 -0.28 -10.61
C THR A 80 17.81 -0.66 -9.28
N SER A 81 17.15 -0.29 -8.18
CA SER A 81 17.65 -0.57 -6.83
C SER A 81 17.40 -2.02 -6.41
N SER A 82 18.26 -2.55 -5.56
CA SER A 82 18.12 -3.89 -4.98
C SER A 82 17.18 -3.90 -3.78
N GLY A 83 16.64 -5.07 -3.44
CA GLY A 83 15.77 -5.27 -2.28
C GLY A 83 14.30 -4.90 -2.51
N TYR A 84 13.50 -5.14 -1.48
CA TYR A 84 12.06 -4.87 -1.53
C TYR A 84 11.77 -3.41 -1.16
N ALA A 85 11.05 -2.71 -2.05
CA ALA A 85 10.59 -1.35 -1.83
C ALA A 85 9.15 -1.31 -1.29
N LEU A 86 8.34 -2.32 -1.58
CA LEU A 86 7.03 -2.51 -0.95
C LEU A 86 7.05 -3.80 -0.14
N ARG A 87 6.78 -3.69 1.16
CA ARG A 87 6.60 -4.83 2.07
C ARG A 87 5.22 -4.75 2.69
N ILE A 88 4.48 -5.84 2.64
CA ILE A 88 3.22 -6.02 3.35
C ILE A 88 3.41 -7.22 4.26
N GLY A 89 3.11 -7.04 5.55
CA GLY A 89 3.33 -8.02 6.60
C GLY A 89 2.42 -9.25 6.51
N ASP A 90 2.45 -10.06 7.54
CA ASP A 90 1.66 -11.27 7.68
C ASP A 90 0.24 -10.93 8.17
N HIS A 91 -0.74 -11.79 7.83
CA HIS A 91 -2.12 -11.69 8.31
C HIS A 91 -2.83 -10.37 7.98
N CYS A 92 -2.40 -9.67 6.93
CA CYS A 92 -3.03 -8.42 6.50
C CYS A 92 -4.26 -8.68 5.62
N PHE A 93 -5.23 -7.78 5.71
CA PHE A 93 -6.32 -7.68 4.76
C PHE A 93 -6.26 -6.31 4.06
N ILE A 94 -5.81 -6.30 2.83
CA ILE A 94 -5.80 -5.12 1.97
C ILE A 94 -7.08 -5.16 1.13
N GLY A 95 -7.99 -4.23 1.38
CA GLY A 95 -9.28 -4.16 0.69
C GLY A 95 -9.17 -3.93 -0.82
N ILE A 96 -10.31 -3.88 -1.49
CA ILE A 96 -10.38 -3.67 -2.94
C ILE A 96 -10.01 -2.24 -3.32
N ASP A 97 -9.52 -2.06 -4.57
CA ASP A 97 -9.23 -0.75 -5.16
C ASP A 97 -8.17 0.07 -4.39
N ASN A 98 -7.30 -0.58 -3.60
CA ASN A 98 -6.24 0.13 -2.88
C ASN A 98 -5.09 0.51 -3.81
N PHE A 99 -4.45 1.65 -3.54
CA PHE A 99 -3.37 2.18 -4.34
C PHE A 99 -2.09 2.39 -3.52
N PHE A 100 -0.99 1.78 -3.97
CA PHE A 100 0.33 1.96 -3.39
C PHE A 100 1.25 2.58 -4.44
N SER A 101 1.60 3.86 -4.28
CA SER A 101 2.59 4.56 -5.10
C SER A 101 3.88 4.66 -4.31
N VAL A 102 4.79 3.71 -4.54
CA VAL A 102 6.01 3.61 -3.77
C VAL A 102 7.00 4.67 -4.22
N GLY A 103 7.40 5.51 -3.26
CA GLY A 103 8.52 6.43 -3.41
C GLY A 103 9.84 5.70 -3.14
N GLN A 104 10.46 5.98 -2.01
CA GLN A 104 11.64 5.26 -1.56
C GLN A 104 11.28 3.85 -1.05
N ALA A 105 10.36 3.78 -0.08
CA ALA A 105 9.82 2.52 0.43
C ALA A 105 8.41 2.70 1.03
N ILE A 106 7.64 1.60 1.05
CA ILE A 106 6.42 1.46 1.86
C ILE A 106 6.51 0.14 2.62
N ALA A 107 6.42 0.22 3.96
CA ALA A 107 6.37 -0.92 4.85
C ALA A 107 5.04 -0.94 5.59
N ILE A 108 4.27 -2.00 5.41
CA ILE A 108 3.02 -2.28 6.12
C ILE A 108 3.29 -3.42 7.10
N GLY A 109 3.03 -3.20 8.38
CA GLY A 109 3.21 -4.19 9.44
C GLY A 109 2.22 -5.34 9.39
N ASP A 110 2.34 -6.27 10.32
CA ASP A 110 1.45 -7.43 10.44
C ASP A 110 0.03 -7.02 10.88
N TYR A 111 -0.99 -7.79 10.51
CA TYR A 111 -2.39 -7.62 10.93
C TYR A 111 -3.03 -6.31 10.50
N VAL A 112 -2.49 -5.61 9.52
CA VAL A 112 -3.08 -4.37 9.02
C VAL A 112 -4.35 -4.67 8.22
N LEU A 113 -5.40 -3.92 8.51
CA LEU A 113 -6.66 -3.94 7.78
C LEU A 113 -6.85 -2.62 7.04
N THR A 114 -6.92 -2.67 5.72
CA THR A 114 -7.42 -1.55 4.92
C THR A 114 -8.78 -1.90 4.33
N THR A 115 -9.66 -0.93 4.25
CA THR A 115 -10.93 -1.07 3.54
C THR A 115 -10.78 -0.66 2.07
N LYS A 116 -11.87 -0.34 1.39
CA LYS A 116 -11.87 0.06 -0.02
C LYS A 116 -11.23 1.44 -0.23
N ASP A 117 -10.59 1.64 -1.41
CA ASP A 117 -10.07 2.92 -1.92
C ASP A 117 -9.03 3.60 -1.01
N CYS A 118 -8.29 2.86 -0.19
CA CYS A 118 -7.19 3.43 0.56
C CYS A 118 -5.98 3.68 -0.36
N ALA A 119 -5.22 4.77 -0.08
CA ALA A 119 -4.04 5.10 -0.86
C ALA A 119 -2.83 5.40 0.02
N PHE A 120 -1.67 4.84 -0.37
CA PHE A 120 -0.37 5.07 0.25
C PHE A 120 0.56 5.66 -0.80
N ILE A 121 0.87 6.95 -0.69
CA ILE A 121 1.50 7.76 -1.73
C ILE A 121 2.82 8.32 -1.22
N GLY A 122 3.92 7.62 -1.51
CA GLY A 122 5.29 8.02 -1.21
C GLY A 122 6.01 8.66 -2.40
N ALA A 123 5.44 8.60 -3.61
CA ALA A 123 5.99 9.21 -4.82
C ALA A 123 5.05 10.28 -5.36
N GLY A 124 5.63 11.35 -5.91
CA GLY A 124 4.89 12.43 -6.56
C GLY A 124 5.64 12.95 -7.79
N HIS A 125 5.08 13.91 -8.49
CA HIS A 125 5.79 14.66 -9.52
C HIS A 125 6.46 15.89 -8.91
N THR A 126 7.62 16.28 -9.47
CA THR A 126 8.24 17.57 -9.14
C THR A 126 7.43 18.70 -9.76
N TYR A 127 7.31 19.80 -9.05
CA TYR A 127 6.54 20.99 -9.44
C TYR A 127 7.26 22.30 -9.08
N ASP A 128 8.58 22.23 -8.97
CA ASP A 128 9.41 23.33 -8.51
C ASP A 128 9.48 24.49 -9.51
N ASP A 129 9.37 24.18 -10.80
CA ASP A 129 9.33 25.18 -11.87
C ASP A 129 7.98 25.15 -12.60
N PRO A 130 7.14 26.18 -12.46
CA PRO A 130 5.83 26.25 -13.12
C PRO A 130 5.91 26.43 -14.64
N PHE A 131 7.08 26.75 -15.19
CA PHE A 131 7.29 26.85 -16.66
C PHE A 131 7.72 25.53 -17.29
N VAL A 132 7.96 24.50 -16.51
CA VAL A 132 8.20 23.15 -17.02
C VAL A 132 6.87 22.37 -17.05
N PRO A 133 6.44 21.81 -18.18
CA PRO A 133 5.26 20.95 -18.23
C PRO A 133 5.39 19.80 -17.23
N TYR A 134 4.43 19.61 -16.34
CA TYR A 134 4.48 18.58 -15.31
C TYR A 134 4.60 17.15 -15.87
N THR A 135 4.18 16.94 -17.12
CA THR A 135 4.37 15.66 -17.84
C THR A 135 5.84 15.36 -18.18
N SER A 136 6.70 16.38 -18.20
CA SER A 136 8.15 16.28 -18.43
C SER A 136 8.97 16.62 -17.18
N ALA A 137 8.36 17.13 -16.14
CA ALA A 137 8.96 17.28 -14.81
C ALA A 137 9.28 15.89 -14.22
N GLY A 138 10.30 15.78 -13.43
CA GLY A 138 10.73 14.52 -12.83
C GLY A 138 9.70 13.93 -11.86
N VAL A 139 9.99 12.74 -11.35
CA VAL A 139 9.26 12.12 -10.24
C VAL A 139 10.06 12.30 -8.96
N SER A 140 9.43 12.85 -7.93
CA SER A 140 9.96 12.86 -6.58
C SER A 140 9.64 11.52 -5.92
N ALA A 141 10.67 10.77 -5.56
CA ALA A 141 10.55 9.44 -4.94
C ALA A 141 11.07 9.45 -3.48
N GLY A 142 11.02 10.60 -2.80
CA GLY A 142 11.60 10.78 -1.48
C GLY A 142 10.76 10.25 -0.31
N GLY A 143 9.52 9.84 -0.54
CA GLY A 143 8.63 9.42 0.54
C GLY A 143 8.90 7.99 1.03
N ASN A 144 9.05 7.85 2.36
CA ASN A 144 9.13 6.58 3.06
C ASN A 144 7.92 6.46 4.00
N ILE A 145 7.04 5.49 3.76
CA ILE A 145 5.84 5.28 4.58
C ILE A 145 6.04 4.03 5.40
N VAL A 146 5.91 4.16 6.72
CA VAL A 146 5.93 3.02 7.64
C VAL A 146 4.59 2.95 8.37
N VAL A 147 3.94 1.81 8.31
CA VAL A 147 2.70 1.52 9.04
C VAL A 147 2.97 0.38 10.00
N GLY A 148 2.81 0.65 11.27
CA GLY A 148 2.95 -0.34 12.34
C GLY A 148 1.86 -1.42 12.30
N ALA A 149 2.05 -2.45 13.11
CA ALA A 149 1.16 -3.59 13.17
C ALA A 149 -0.25 -3.24 13.63
N ASN A 150 -1.24 -4.01 13.15
CA ASN A 150 -2.64 -3.93 13.57
C ASN A 150 -3.25 -2.53 13.45
N CYS A 151 -2.91 -1.81 12.38
CA CYS A 151 -3.57 -0.55 12.03
C CYS A 151 -4.82 -0.82 11.18
N PHE A 152 -5.84 0.00 11.39
CA PHE A 152 -7.08 -0.03 10.61
C PHE A 152 -7.26 1.24 9.78
N PHE A 153 -7.60 1.09 8.50
CA PHE A 153 -7.85 2.19 7.57
C PHE A 153 -9.28 2.15 7.05
N GLY A 154 -10.07 3.16 7.39
CA GLY A 154 -11.41 3.37 6.87
C GLY A 154 -11.43 3.70 5.37
N ILE A 155 -12.59 3.56 4.74
CA ILE A 155 -12.79 3.76 3.29
C ILE A 155 -12.21 5.11 2.84
N GLY A 156 -11.42 5.09 1.76
CA GLY A 156 -10.87 6.29 1.15
C GLY A 156 -9.77 6.99 1.95
N ALA A 157 -9.26 6.37 3.02
CA ALA A 157 -8.14 6.92 3.78
C ALA A 157 -6.88 7.05 2.90
N LYS A 158 -6.17 8.17 3.04
CA LYS A 158 -4.95 8.47 2.27
C LYS A 158 -3.78 8.76 3.20
N VAL A 159 -2.64 8.16 2.91
CA VAL A 159 -1.35 8.38 3.59
C VAL A 159 -0.39 8.94 2.56
N ILE A 160 0.10 10.17 2.77
CA ILE A 160 0.85 10.91 1.74
C ILE A 160 2.13 11.50 2.32
N GLY A 161 3.26 11.19 1.71
CA GLY A 161 4.54 11.78 2.04
C GLY A 161 5.54 10.82 2.68
N ASN A 162 6.32 11.35 3.62
CA ASN A 162 7.33 10.63 4.39
C ASN A 162 6.91 10.64 5.85
N LEU A 163 6.35 9.52 6.33
CA LEU A 163 5.77 9.48 7.68
C LEU A 163 5.64 8.06 8.22
N THR A 164 5.43 7.99 9.53
CA THR A 164 5.18 6.76 10.28
C THR A 164 3.79 6.78 10.92
N ILE A 165 3.04 5.70 10.77
CA ILE A 165 1.80 5.44 11.52
C ILE A 165 2.10 4.34 12.54
N GLY A 166 2.04 4.71 13.82
CA GLY A 166 2.29 3.80 14.95
C GLY A 166 1.24 2.69 15.04
N HIS A 167 1.68 1.54 15.52
CA HIS A 167 0.88 0.33 15.63
C HIS A 167 -0.41 0.54 16.45
N GLY A 168 -1.41 -0.29 16.19
CA GLY A 168 -2.71 -0.23 16.88
C GLY A 168 -3.54 1.02 16.56
N SER A 169 -3.16 1.82 15.56
CA SER A 169 -3.86 3.06 15.22
C SER A 169 -5.03 2.82 14.27
N VAL A 170 -6.01 3.71 14.35
CA VAL A 170 -7.22 3.72 13.53
C VAL A 170 -7.25 5.01 12.70
N ILE A 171 -7.27 4.87 11.40
CA ILE A 171 -7.38 5.98 10.44
C ILE A 171 -8.80 5.99 9.91
N GLY A 172 -9.56 7.02 10.24
CA GLY A 172 -10.97 7.15 9.87
C GLY A 172 -11.20 7.27 8.36
N ALA A 173 -12.41 6.99 7.94
CA ALA A 173 -12.80 7.08 6.52
C ALA A 173 -12.54 8.48 5.96
N GLY A 174 -11.96 8.54 4.74
CA GLY A 174 -11.62 9.79 4.05
C GLY A 174 -10.52 10.62 4.71
N ALA A 175 -9.87 10.15 5.77
CA ALA A 175 -8.79 10.89 6.41
C ALA A 175 -7.58 11.01 5.49
N VAL A 176 -6.92 12.19 5.50
CA VAL A 176 -5.70 12.48 4.74
C VAL A 176 -4.54 12.72 5.72
N VAL A 177 -3.73 11.67 5.91
CA VAL A 177 -2.61 11.67 6.85
C VAL A 177 -1.36 12.16 6.13
N GLN A 178 -0.74 13.22 6.65
CA GLN A 178 0.45 13.87 6.09
C GLN A 178 1.54 14.12 7.16
N ALA A 179 1.36 13.59 8.35
CA ALA A 179 2.30 13.69 9.47
C ALA A 179 2.29 12.38 10.27
N ASP A 180 3.33 12.18 11.08
CA ASP A 180 3.45 11.03 11.95
C ASP A 180 2.25 10.89 12.88
N VAL A 181 1.84 9.64 13.08
CA VAL A 181 0.76 9.25 13.98
C VAL A 181 1.35 8.38 15.08
N PRO A 182 1.28 8.80 16.35
CA PRO A 182 1.72 7.96 17.46
C PRO A 182 0.92 6.66 17.56
N PRO A 183 1.47 5.60 18.16
CA PRO A 183 0.74 4.35 18.38
C PRO A 183 -0.59 4.55 19.10
N PHE A 184 -1.55 3.65 18.83
CA PHE A 184 -2.85 3.61 19.49
C PHE A 184 -3.63 4.93 19.37
N SER A 185 -3.59 5.56 18.22
CA SER A 185 -4.27 6.83 17.92
C SER A 185 -5.48 6.62 17.01
N LEU A 186 -6.56 7.33 17.25
CA LEU A 186 -7.70 7.47 16.35
C LEU A 186 -7.61 8.82 15.64
N VAL A 187 -7.47 8.77 14.32
CA VAL A 187 -7.17 9.93 13.46
C VAL A 187 -8.28 10.11 12.44
N VAL A 188 -8.76 11.33 12.26
CA VAL A 188 -9.82 11.66 11.29
C VAL A 188 -9.58 13.00 10.61
N GLY A 189 -10.23 13.22 9.47
CA GLY A 189 -10.29 14.50 8.76
C GLY A 189 -9.25 14.67 7.66
N ALA A 190 -9.35 15.77 6.93
CA ALA A 190 -8.45 16.19 5.87
C ALA A 190 -8.16 17.70 6.00
N PRO A 191 -6.97 18.09 6.48
CA PRO A 191 -5.88 17.25 6.97
C PRO A 191 -6.25 16.49 8.25
N ALA A 192 -5.69 15.29 8.40
CA ALA A 192 -6.00 14.40 9.52
C ALA A 192 -5.51 14.94 10.86
N ARG A 193 -6.31 14.69 11.92
CA ARG A 193 -5.97 15.07 13.30
C ARG A 193 -6.29 13.92 14.24
N ILE A 194 -5.46 13.75 15.28
CA ILE A 194 -5.71 12.81 16.36
C ILE A 194 -6.87 13.33 17.19
N ILE A 195 -7.92 12.54 17.34
CA ILE A 195 -9.10 12.88 18.16
C ILE A 195 -9.20 12.04 19.42
N LYS A 196 -8.59 10.85 19.43
CA LYS A 196 -8.50 9.98 20.60
C LYS A 196 -7.16 9.24 20.61
N ARG A 197 -6.73 8.81 21.79
CA ARG A 197 -5.70 7.81 22.01
C ARG A 197 -6.18 6.76 23.00
N TYR A 198 -5.70 5.52 22.87
CA TYR A 198 -6.07 4.46 23.80
C TYR A 198 -5.19 4.54 25.06
N ASP A 199 -5.80 4.82 26.20
CA ASP A 199 -5.15 4.89 27.50
C ASP A 199 -5.06 3.49 28.11
N PHE A 200 -3.85 2.99 28.34
CA PHE A 200 -3.63 1.63 28.80
C PHE A 200 -3.88 1.44 30.30
N ALA A 201 -3.84 2.50 31.11
CA ALA A 201 -4.20 2.42 32.51
C ALA A 201 -5.74 2.39 32.69
N LYS A 202 -6.46 3.18 31.87
CA LYS A 202 -7.93 3.25 31.91
C LYS A 202 -8.60 2.17 31.04
N CYS A 203 -7.83 1.49 30.17
CA CYS A 203 -8.31 0.50 29.20
C CYS A 203 -9.41 1.04 28.27
N GLU A 204 -9.34 2.31 27.84
CA GLU A 204 -10.35 2.97 27.01
C GLU A 204 -9.75 3.99 26.02
N TRP A 205 -10.53 4.35 25.00
CA TRP A 205 -10.19 5.43 24.07
C TRP A 205 -10.55 6.79 24.66
N VAL A 206 -9.56 7.53 25.15
CA VAL A 206 -9.73 8.87 25.71
C VAL A 206 -9.62 9.94 24.62
N ARG A 207 -10.32 11.07 24.82
CA ARG A 207 -10.22 12.24 23.90
C ARG A 207 -8.80 12.80 23.97
N TRP A 208 -8.28 13.23 22.83
CA TRP A 208 -6.94 13.80 22.73
C TRP A 208 -6.99 15.30 22.39
N PRO A 209 -6.16 16.18 23.00
CA PRO A 209 -5.17 15.86 24.05
C PRO A 209 -5.82 15.53 25.39
N ALA A 210 -5.11 14.77 26.24
CA ALA A 210 -5.50 14.42 27.59
C ALA A 210 -4.34 14.74 28.55
N ASP A 211 -4.67 15.33 29.71
CA ASP A 211 -3.67 15.72 30.70
C ASP A 211 -3.09 14.53 31.48
N ASP A 212 -3.88 13.49 31.63
CA ASP A 212 -3.52 12.24 32.31
C ASP A 212 -3.69 11.08 31.31
N TYR A 213 -2.59 10.66 30.68
CA TYR A 213 -2.54 9.65 29.63
C TYR A 213 -1.39 8.68 29.85
N THR A 214 -1.67 7.39 29.72
CA THR A 214 -0.66 6.32 29.81
C THR A 214 -0.44 5.67 28.45
N ASP A 215 0.81 5.74 27.96
CA ASP A 215 1.24 5.13 26.72
C ASP A 215 1.12 3.59 26.75
N GLY A 216 0.96 3.02 25.58
CA GLY A 216 0.89 1.58 25.38
C GLY A 216 2.26 0.90 25.26
N PRO A 217 2.25 -0.43 25.10
CA PRO A 217 3.46 -1.21 24.92
C PRO A 217 4.15 -0.88 23.59
N SER A 218 5.44 -1.18 23.51
CA SER A 218 6.18 -1.15 22.24
C SER A 218 5.58 -2.16 21.23
N GLU A 219 5.84 -1.93 19.94
CA GLU A 219 5.30 -2.77 18.86
C GLU A 219 5.67 -4.25 19.02
N ASP A 220 6.89 -4.55 19.42
CA ASP A 220 7.36 -5.94 19.64
C ASP A 220 6.58 -6.65 20.76
N ILE A 221 6.28 -5.94 21.86
CA ILE A 221 5.50 -6.47 22.96
C ILE A 221 4.06 -6.67 22.49
N TYR A 222 3.51 -5.67 21.82
CA TYR A 222 2.15 -5.70 21.29
C TYR A 222 1.94 -6.85 20.30
N LEU A 223 2.85 -7.04 19.34
CA LEU A 223 2.80 -8.14 18.38
C LEU A 223 2.88 -9.51 19.05
N ARG A 224 3.74 -9.68 20.05
CA ARG A 224 3.80 -10.94 20.81
C ARG A 224 2.48 -11.24 21.51
N GLN A 225 1.85 -10.25 22.11
CA GLN A 225 0.54 -10.39 22.75
C GLN A 225 -0.56 -10.74 21.75
N LEU A 226 -0.60 -10.06 20.59
CA LEU A 226 -1.54 -10.36 19.51
C LEU A 226 -1.38 -11.81 19.02
N LYS A 227 -0.15 -12.22 18.72
CA LYS A 227 0.14 -13.58 18.24
C LYS A 227 -0.20 -14.64 19.27
N ALA A 228 0.08 -14.40 20.54
CA ALA A 228 -0.25 -15.32 21.62
C ALA A 228 -1.76 -15.48 21.82
N LYS A 229 -2.53 -14.37 21.68
CA LYS A 229 -3.97 -14.34 21.92
C LYS A 229 -4.81 -14.83 20.72
N HIS A 230 -4.37 -14.55 19.51
CA HIS A 230 -5.20 -14.74 18.31
C HIS A 230 -4.59 -15.70 17.27
N GLY A 231 -3.30 -16.01 17.36
CA GLY A 231 -2.62 -16.90 16.39
C GLY A 231 -2.74 -16.35 14.95
N ALA A 232 -3.11 -17.23 14.02
CA ALA A 232 -3.47 -16.86 12.66
C ALA A 232 -4.97 -16.45 12.64
N PRO A 233 -5.30 -15.16 12.53
CA PRO A 233 -6.70 -14.75 12.50
C PRO A 233 -7.39 -15.29 11.26
N VAL A 234 -8.56 -15.87 11.44
CA VAL A 234 -9.48 -16.11 10.33
C VAL A 234 -10.05 -14.73 9.96
N HIS A 235 -9.83 -14.31 8.72
CA HIS A 235 -10.43 -13.07 8.24
C HIS A 235 -11.96 -13.22 8.29
N HIS A 236 -12.63 -12.55 9.22
CA HIS A 236 -14.10 -12.62 9.36
C HIS A 236 -14.83 -12.26 8.06
N ILE A 237 -14.20 -11.49 7.19
CA ILE A 237 -14.73 -11.12 5.85
C ILE A 237 -14.78 -12.33 4.90
N SER A 238 -13.91 -13.33 5.09
CA SER A 238 -13.97 -14.58 4.33
C SER A 238 -14.80 -15.65 5.04
N ALA A 239 -14.96 -15.56 6.36
CA ALA A 239 -15.73 -16.51 7.17
C ALA A 239 -17.24 -16.20 7.21
N ALA A 240 -17.67 -14.98 6.93
CA ALA A 240 -19.07 -14.65 6.65
C ALA A 240 -19.54 -15.28 5.33
N GLY A 241 -19.10 -16.49 5.14
CA GLY A 241 -19.19 -17.31 3.96
C GLY A 241 -20.56 -17.34 3.35
N GLY A 242 -20.56 -17.24 2.09
CA GLY A 242 -21.65 -17.64 1.25
C GLY A 242 -22.43 -16.50 0.59
N ALA A 243 -22.04 -15.26 0.70
CA ALA A 243 -22.58 -14.21 -0.14
C ALA A 243 -21.47 -13.26 -0.62
N GLY A 244 -20.76 -13.67 -1.67
CA GLY A 244 -20.29 -12.76 -2.71
C GLY A 244 -19.38 -11.61 -2.32
N TYR A 245 -18.20 -11.86 -1.76
CA TYR A 245 -17.03 -11.20 -2.31
C TYR A 245 -16.36 -12.20 -3.24
N ASP A 246 -16.90 -12.28 -4.45
CA ASP A 246 -16.21 -12.91 -5.54
C ASP A 246 -14.83 -12.27 -5.66
N VAL A 247 -13.82 -13.02 -5.28
CA VAL A 247 -12.41 -12.73 -5.54
C VAL A 247 -12.19 -13.10 -7.01
N ALA A 248 -12.99 -12.46 -7.88
CA ALA A 248 -12.86 -12.58 -9.33
C ALA A 248 -11.92 -11.51 -9.87
#